data_d73c32aa6ede31a9b0209cb0f76db26d
#
_entry.id   d73c32aa6ede31a9b0209cb0f76db26d
#
_cell.length_a   1.000
_cell.length_b   1.000
_cell.length_c   1.000
_cell.angle_alpha   90.00
_cell.angle_beta   90.00
_cell.angle_gamma   90.00
#
_symmetry.space_group_name_H-M   'P 1'
#
loop_
_entity.id
_entity.type
_entity.pdbx_description
1 polymer ?
#
loop_
_entity_poly.entity_id
_entity_poly.type
_entity_poly.pdbx_seq_one_letter_code
_entity_poly.pdbx_strand_id
1 'polypeptide(L)'
;MSPISQPLILKAILTLLILVGITPVSASDLQALEAGEIEQGGATTHYRKADRNAFTHPAENLPFKQKLEFKLGNAIFKKLWVPAPSSTTASDGLGPLYNARSCMQCHVRDGRGHTPKANWPEDNAISLFLRLSIPPQNNDEKKQLT
;
A
#
# COMPACT_ATOMS: atom_id res chain seq x y z
N MET A 1 -34.76 -7.22 -61.71
CA MET A 1 -34.07 -6.75 -60.48
C MET A 1 -33.60 -7.97 -59.72
N SER A 2 -32.35 -8.34 -59.81
CA SER A 2 -31.78 -9.51 -59.12
C SER A 2 -31.40 -9.12 -57.67
N PRO A 3 -31.78 -9.91 -56.69
CA PRO A 3 -31.42 -9.59 -55.29
C PRO A 3 -29.91 -9.76 -55.09
N ILE A 4 -29.26 -8.67 -54.67
CA ILE A 4 -27.85 -8.71 -54.24
C ILE A 4 -27.77 -9.65 -53.05
N SER A 5 -27.00 -10.73 -53.16
CA SER A 5 -26.95 -11.78 -52.16
C SER A 5 -26.39 -11.24 -50.84
N GLN A 6 -27.14 -11.34 -49.78
CA GLN A 6 -26.81 -10.94 -48.41
C GLN A 6 -25.39 -11.30 -47.93
N PRO A 7 -24.80 -12.46 -48.32
CA PRO A 7 -23.44 -12.82 -47.89
C PRO A 7 -22.34 -11.94 -48.47
N LEU A 8 -22.57 -11.31 -49.61
CA LEU A 8 -21.56 -10.39 -50.20
C LEU A 8 -21.47 -9.07 -49.45
N ILE A 9 -22.59 -8.54 -49.02
CA ILE A 9 -22.63 -7.29 -48.21
C ILE A 9 -22.00 -7.52 -46.84
N LEU A 10 -22.28 -8.65 -46.18
CA LEU A 10 -21.71 -8.98 -44.88
C LEU A 10 -20.20 -9.18 -44.95
N LYS A 11 -19.69 -9.81 -46.01
CA LYS A 11 -18.25 -9.94 -46.24
C LYS A 11 -17.58 -8.58 -46.49
N ALA A 12 -18.19 -7.69 -47.25
CA ALA A 12 -17.68 -6.36 -47.51
C ALA A 12 -17.62 -5.48 -46.24
N ILE A 13 -18.63 -5.58 -45.37
CA ILE A 13 -18.67 -4.88 -44.07
C ILE A 13 -17.60 -5.45 -43.14
N LEU A 14 -17.42 -6.76 -43.08
CA LEU A 14 -16.39 -7.38 -42.23
C LEU A 14 -14.97 -7.03 -42.68
N THR A 15 -14.74 -6.94 -44.00
CA THR A 15 -13.45 -6.52 -44.58
C THR A 15 -13.16 -5.02 -44.30
N LEU A 16 -14.20 -4.18 -44.34
CA LEU A 16 -14.12 -2.78 -44.07
C LEU A 16 -13.80 -2.50 -42.56
N LEU A 17 -14.37 -3.30 -41.67
CA LEU A 17 -14.09 -3.23 -40.23
C LEU A 17 -12.66 -3.66 -39.86
N ILE A 18 -12.05 -4.54 -40.64
CA ILE A 18 -10.64 -4.96 -40.43
C ILE A 18 -9.67 -3.89 -40.97
N LEU A 19 -10.09 -3.07 -41.94
CA LEU A 19 -9.30 -1.96 -42.51
C LEU A 19 -9.37 -0.68 -41.68
N VAL A 20 -10.31 -0.53 -40.75
CA VAL A 20 -10.30 0.56 -39.76
C VAL A 20 -9.32 0.20 -38.64
N GLY A 21 -8.06 0.33 -39.00
CA GLY A 21 -6.90 0.61 -38.19
C GLY A 21 -6.91 0.15 -36.72
N ILE A 22 -6.44 -1.07 -36.47
CA ILE A 22 -5.61 -1.27 -35.29
C ILE A 22 -4.31 -0.49 -35.60
N THR A 23 -4.25 0.78 -35.23
CA THR A 23 -3.00 1.50 -35.22
C THR A 23 -2.13 0.78 -34.19
N PRO A 24 -0.97 0.19 -34.57
CA PRO A 24 -0.07 -0.35 -33.58
C PRO A 24 0.31 0.82 -32.66
N VAL A 25 0.05 0.70 -31.36
CA VAL A 25 0.63 1.60 -30.37
C VAL A 25 2.13 1.48 -30.56
N SER A 26 2.74 2.52 -31.07
CA SER A 26 4.16 2.53 -31.35
C SER A 26 4.88 2.47 -30.00
N ALA A 27 5.88 1.62 -29.87
CA ALA A 27 6.71 1.57 -28.65
C ALA A 27 7.44 2.91 -28.35
N SER A 28 7.38 3.86 -29.28
CA SER A 28 7.86 5.24 -29.10
C SER A 28 6.98 6.10 -28.20
N ASP A 29 5.74 5.65 -27.87
CA ASP A 29 4.87 6.34 -26.93
C ASP A 29 5.19 5.98 -25.47
N LEU A 30 6.15 5.08 -25.20
CA LEU A 30 6.80 4.95 -23.92
C LEU A 30 7.68 6.20 -23.74
N GLN A 31 7.10 7.20 -23.14
CA GLN A 31 7.76 8.45 -22.80
C GLN A 31 9.06 8.12 -22.06
N ALA A 32 10.19 8.55 -22.61
CA ALA A 32 11.46 8.40 -21.91
C ALA A 32 11.32 9.06 -20.54
N LEU A 33 11.71 8.34 -19.47
CA LEU A 33 11.66 8.88 -18.12
C LEU A 33 12.36 10.24 -18.08
N GLU A 34 11.70 11.23 -17.54
CA GLU A 34 12.28 12.56 -17.36
C GLU A 34 13.43 12.49 -16.35
N ALA A 35 14.38 13.44 -16.50
CA ALA A 35 15.47 13.52 -15.53
C ALA A 35 14.92 13.75 -14.12
N GLY A 36 15.23 12.85 -13.21
CA GLY A 36 14.74 12.87 -11.82
C GLY A 36 13.54 11.98 -11.51
N GLU A 37 12.83 11.43 -12.48
CA GLU A 37 11.73 10.49 -12.24
C GLU A 37 12.20 9.20 -11.57
N ILE A 38 13.41 8.77 -11.82
CA ILE A 38 14.04 7.60 -11.17
C ILE A 38 14.36 7.92 -9.70
N GLU A 39 14.57 9.18 -9.39
CA GLU A 39 14.99 9.69 -8.08
C GLU A 39 13.88 10.52 -7.42
N GLN A 40 12.67 9.98 -7.30
CA GLN A 40 11.52 10.70 -6.72
C GLN A 40 11.77 11.24 -5.31
N GLY A 41 12.69 10.63 -4.57
CA GLY A 41 13.16 11.13 -3.28
C GLY A 41 14.36 12.07 -3.37
N GLY A 42 14.84 12.41 -4.56
CA GLY A 42 16.08 13.18 -4.75
C GLY A 42 17.24 12.54 -4.01
N ALA A 43 18.01 13.34 -3.28
CA ALA A 43 19.17 12.86 -2.51
C ALA A 43 18.83 11.83 -1.39
N THR A 44 17.56 11.63 -1.06
CA THR A 44 17.13 10.59 -0.10
C THR A 44 16.86 9.25 -0.77
N THR A 45 16.85 9.20 -2.10
CA THR A 45 16.56 7.97 -2.87
C THR A 45 17.54 6.88 -2.52
N HIS A 46 17.02 5.70 -2.23
CA HIS A 46 17.81 4.53 -1.88
C HIS A 46 17.95 3.60 -3.10
N TYR A 47 19.16 3.36 -3.55
CA TYR A 47 19.44 2.60 -4.78
C TYR A 47 19.49 1.08 -4.62
N ARG A 48 19.19 0.57 -3.44
CA ARG A 48 19.13 -0.88 -3.26
C ARG A 48 17.90 -1.45 -3.95
N LYS A 49 17.98 -2.72 -4.33
CA LYS A 49 16.85 -3.43 -4.93
C LYS A 49 15.59 -3.28 -4.06
N ALA A 50 14.51 -2.86 -4.67
CA ALA A 50 13.19 -2.81 -4.05
C ALA A 50 12.72 -4.26 -3.79
N ASP A 51 12.94 -4.73 -2.58
CA ASP A 51 12.47 -6.03 -2.09
C ASP A 51 11.52 -5.84 -0.92
N ARG A 52 11.14 -6.95 -0.29
CA ARG A 52 10.27 -6.95 0.90
C ARG A 52 10.78 -6.13 2.09
N ASN A 53 12.04 -5.70 2.09
CA ASN A 53 12.66 -4.90 3.15
C ASN A 53 12.91 -3.44 2.72
N ALA A 54 12.38 -3.02 1.56
CA ALA A 54 12.64 -1.70 0.99
C ALA A 54 12.38 -0.56 1.99
N PHE A 55 11.36 -0.68 2.83
CA PHE A 55 11.00 0.35 3.82
C PHE A 55 11.84 0.30 5.10
N THR A 56 12.68 -0.72 5.29
CA THR A 56 13.53 -0.85 6.49
C THR A 56 14.84 -0.08 6.39
N HIS A 57 15.09 0.55 5.25
CA HIS A 57 16.33 1.27 4.99
C HIS A 57 16.19 2.76 5.34
N PRO A 58 17.20 3.36 6.01
CA PRO A 58 17.24 4.79 6.20
C PRO A 58 17.46 5.51 4.87
N ALA A 59 17.10 6.79 4.78
CA ALA A 59 17.42 7.61 3.63
C ALA A 59 18.94 7.61 3.36
N GLU A 60 19.34 7.56 2.07
CA GLU A 60 20.73 7.35 1.70
C GLU A 60 21.64 8.49 2.14
N ASN A 61 21.15 9.72 2.08
CA ASN A 61 21.88 10.94 2.43
C ASN A 61 22.04 11.21 3.92
N LEU A 62 21.52 10.33 4.81
CA LEU A 62 21.68 10.53 6.24
C LEU A 62 23.14 10.37 6.68
N PRO A 63 23.70 11.30 7.47
CA PRO A 63 24.99 11.13 8.14
C PRO A 63 25.01 9.90 9.04
N PHE A 64 26.20 9.37 9.30
CA PHE A 64 26.38 8.15 10.09
C PHE A 64 25.66 8.20 11.45
N LYS A 65 25.76 9.32 12.17
CA LYS A 65 25.06 9.52 13.45
C LYS A 65 23.55 9.35 13.32
N GLN A 66 22.94 9.96 12.30
CA GLN A 66 21.51 9.88 12.09
C GLN A 66 21.08 8.48 11.62
N LYS A 67 21.94 7.75 10.89
CA LYS A 67 21.71 6.34 10.57
C LYS A 67 21.66 5.46 11.83
N LEU A 68 22.47 5.78 12.85
CA LEU A 68 22.40 5.10 14.16
C LEU A 68 21.11 5.45 14.91
N GLU A 69 20.72 6.71 14.90
CA GLU A 69 19.45 7.17 15.52
C GLU A 69 18.24 6.52 14.85
N PHE A 70 18.26 6.41 13.52
CA PHE A 70 17.24 5.65 12.78
C PHE A 70 17.16 4.19 13.25
N LYS A 71 18.30 3.51 13.39
CA LYS A 71 18.33 2.11 13.86
C LYS A 71 17.79 1.97 15.28
N LEU A 72 18.11 2.92 16.16
CA LEU A 72 17.58 2.96 17.52
C LEU A 72 16.07 3.15 17.52
N GLY A 73 15.56 4.09 16.75
CA GLY A 73 14.12 4.32 16.59
C GLY A 73 13.41 3.07 16.02
N ASN A 74 14.02 2.43 15.02
CA ASN A 74 13.46 1.20 14.46
C ASN A 74 13.46 0.02 15.47
N ALA A 75 14.44 -0.04 16.37
CA ALA A 75 14.42 -1.02 17.45
C ALA A 75 13.25 -0.79 18.43
N ILE A 76 12.93 0.46 18.74
CA ILE A 76 11.77 0.83 19.56
C ILE A 76 10.47 0.50 18.83
N PHE A 77 10.40 0.76 17.54
CA PHE A 77 9.25 0.42 16.68
C PHE A 77 8.94 -1.08 16.65
N LYS A 78 9.98 -1.91 16.69
CA LYS A 78 9.89 -3.38 16.70
C LYS A 78 9.66 -3.97 18.09
N LYS A 79 9.92 -3.20 19.13
CA LYS A 79 9.85 -3.64 20.52
C LYS A 79 8.45 -4.15 20.86
N LEU A 80 8.39 -5.29 21.56
CA LEU A 80 7.15 -5.82 22.11
C LEU A 80 6.87 -5.16 23.46
N TRP A 81 5.72 -4.53 23.56
CA TRP A 81 5.22 -3.95 24.81
C TRP A 81 4.44 -5.00 25.61
N VAL A 82 4.48 -4.87 26.92
CA VAL A 82 3.75 -5.75 27.85
C VAL A 82 2.80 -4.94 28.73
N PRO A 83 1.69 -5.53 29.21
CA PRO A 83 0.80 -4.86 30.16
C PRO A 83 1.53 -4.48 31.46
N ALA A 84 1.21 -3.31 31.97
CA ALA A 84 1.67 -2.88 33.28
C ALA A 84 0.76 -3.50 34.40
N PRO A 85 1.33 -3.76 35.61
CA PRO A 85 2.74 -3.69 35.96
C PRO A 85 3.53 -4.93 35.48
N SER A 86 4.78 -4.72 35.08
CA SER A 86 5.67 -5.78 34.65
C SER A 86 7.06 -5.63 35.24
N SER A 87 7.73 -6.76 35.47
CA SER A 87 9.14 -6.77 35.88
C SER A 87 10.07 -6.17 34.81
N THR A 88 9.62 -6.16 33.56
CA THR A 88 10.31 -5.49 32.43
C THR A 88 9.87 -4.03 32.29
N THR A 89 10.21 -3.20 33.29
CA THR A 89 9.78 -1.79 33.34
C THR A 89 10.08 -0.99 32.08
N ALA A 90 11.18 -1.34 31.37
CA ALA A 90 11.52 -0.69 30.10
C ALA A 90 10.56 -1.02 28.96
N SER A 91 9.67 -2.00 29.11
CA SER A 91 8.74 -2.48 28.07
C SER A 91 7.29 -2.52 28.54
N ASP A 92 7.01 -2.14 29.80
CA ASP A 92 5.64 -2.06 30.28
C ASP A 92 4.91 -0.79 29.80
N GLY A 93 3.63 -0.68 30.10
CA GLY A 93 2.82 0.46 29.70
C GLY A 93 1.80 0.14 28.59
N LEU A 94 1.71 -1.13 28.17
CA LEU A 94 0.62 -1.56 27.31
C LEU A 94 -0.69 -1.51 28.10
N GLY A 95 -1.65 -0.73 27.66
CA GLY A 95 -2.96 -0.60 28.28
C GLY A 95 -3.81 -1.88 28.13
N PRO A 96 -4.99 -1.95 28.78
CA PRO A 96 -5.87 -3.12 28.71
C PRO A 96 -6.50 -3.34 27.33
N LEU A 97 -6.61 -2.28 26.52
CA LEU A 97 -7.19 -2.32 25.19
C LEU A 97 -6.10 -2.07 24.16
N TYR A 98 -5.72 -3.10 23.44
CA TYR A 98 -4.74 -3.02 22.38
C TYR A 98 -5.03 -4.01 21.24
N ASN A 99 -4.69 -3.63 20.03
CA ASN A 99 -4.81 -4.48 18.84
C ASN A 99 -3.52 -5.24 18.54
N ALA A 100 -2.38 -4.67 18.94
CA ALA A 100 -1.06 -5.23 18.68
C ALA A 100 -0.08 -4.80 19.77
N ARG A 101 0.93 -5.62 20.04
CA ARG A 101 1.95 -5.37 21.06
C ARG A 101 3.16 -4.61 20.57
N SER A 102 3.25 -4.35 19.26
CA SER A 102 4.30 -3.52 18.66
C SER A 102 3.78 -2.84 17.41
N CYS A 103 4.42 -1.74 17.02
CA CYS A 103 4.10 -1.06 15.77
C CYS A 103 4.33 -1.98 14.57
N MET A 104 5.40 -2.79 14.59
CA MET A 104 5.76 -3.69 13.51
C MET A 104 4.77 -4.84 13.30
N GLN A 105 3.94 -5.17 14.28
CA GLN A 105 2.88 -6.18 14.08
C GLN A 105 1.82 -5.74 13.07
N CYS A 106 1.59 -4.43 12.96
CA CYS A 106 0.73 -3.85 11.94
C CYS A 106 1.53 -3.29 10.74
N HIS A 107 2.71 -2.76 10.98
CA HIS A 107 3.62 -2.23 9.97
C HIS A 107 4.72 -3.24 9.64
N VAL A 108 4.32 -4.38 9.08
CA VAL A 108 5.25 -5.48 8.78
C VAL A 108 6.41 -4.98 7.91
N ARG A 109 7.65 -5.15 8.41
CA ARG A 109 8.90 -4.67 7.76
C ARG A 109 8.89 -3.17 7.48
N ASP A 110 8.37 -2.39 8.42
CA ASP A 110 8.24 -0.93 8.34
C ASP A 110 7.34 -0.44 7.20
N GLY A 111 6.59 -1.36 6.57
CA GLY A 111 5.67 -1.08 5.49
C GLY A 111 4.25 -0.79 5.96
N ARG A 112 3.31 -1.00 5.07
CA ARG A 112 1.87 -0.86 5.33
C ARG A 112 1.19 -2.22 5.26
N GLY A 113 0.04 -2.33 5.91
CA GLY A 113 -0.86 -3.44 5.70
C GLY A 113 -1.58 -3.36 4.35
N HIS A 114 -2.40 -4.34 4.09
CA HIS A 114 -3.24 -4.40 2.90
C HIS A 114 -4.68 -4.77 3.27
N THR A 115 -5.60 -4.43 2.42
CA THR A 115 -6.99 -4.86 2.55
C THR A 115 -7.09 -6.38 2.33
N PRO A 116 -8.09 -7.04 2.96
CA PRO A 116 -8.35 -8.46 2.71
C PRO A 116 -8.52 -8.73 1.20
N LYS A 117 -7.95 -9.83 0.74
CA LYS A 117 -8.18 -10.34 -0.60
C LYS A 117 -9.54 -11.04 -0.68
N ALA A 118 -9.93 -11.42 -1.89
CA ALA A 118 -11.21 -12.10 -2.11
C ALA A 118 -11.35 -13.46 -1.42
N ASN A 119 -10.25 -14.05 -0.94
CA ASN A 119 -10.21 -15.34 -0.24
C ASN A 119 -10.34 -15.22 1.29
N TRP A 120 -10.94 -14.15 1.80
CA TRP A 120 -11.31 -14.06 3.22
C TRP A 120 -12.15 -15.31 3.63
N PRO A 121 -11.88 -15.96 4.78
CA PRO A 121 -11.03 -15.54 5.91
C PRO A 121 -9.58 -16.08 5.91
N GLU A 122 -9.12 -16.77 4.87
CA GLU A 122 -7.78 -17.34 4.79
C GLU A 122 -6.69 -16.27 4.68
N ASP A 123 -7.05 -15.07 4.20
CA ASP A 123 -6.13 -13.95 4.15
C ASP A 123 -5.91 -13.35 5.55
N ASN A 124 -4.70 -13.49 6.05
CA ASN A 124 -4.24 -12.79 7.25
C ASN A 124 -4.00 -11.32 6.95
N ALA A 125 -5.05 -10.58 6.62
CA ALA A 125 -4.99 -9.13 6.45
C ALA A 125 -4.62 -8.47 7.78
N ILE A 126 -3.33 -8.39 8.06
CA ILE A 126 -2.77 -7.67 9.20
C ILE A 126 -2.86 -6.18 8.88
N SER A 127 -3.14 -5.36 9.89
CA SER A 127 -3.14 -3.89 9.77
C SER A 127 -4.40 -3.28 9.19
N LEU A 128 -5.50 -4.01 9.17
CA LEU A 128 -6.83 -3.46 8.93
C LEU A 128 -7.55 -3.22 10.27
N PHE A 129 -7.97 -1.99 10.52
CA PHE A 129 -8.82 -1.65 11.66
C PHE A 129 -10.21 -1.35 11.16
N LEU A 130 -11.19 -2.09 11.68
CA LEU A 130 -12.58 -1.72 11.51
C LEU A 130 -12.93 -0.66 12.56
N ARG A 131 -13.28 0.51 12.10
CA ARG A 131 -13.81 1.55 12.98
C ARG A 131 -15.30 1.32 13.13
N LEU A 132 -15.67 0.74 14.27
CA LEU A 132 -17.06 0.54 14.61
C LEU A 132 -17.61 1.80 15.28
N SER A 133 -18.75 2.27 14.82
CA SER A 133 -19.49 3.36 15.46
C SER A 133 -20.96 2.97 15.56
N ILE A 134 -21.57 3.26 16.70
CA ILE A 134 -23.00 3.12 16.91
C ILE A 134 -23.57 4.56 16.86
N PRO A 135 -24.63 4.83 16.07
CA PRO A 135 -25.29 6.12 16.13
C PRO A 135 -25.75 6.42 17.56
N PRO A 136 -25.54 7.64 18.07
CA PRO A 136 -25.98 8.01 19.40
C PRO A 136 -27.51 7.82 19.54
N GLN A 137 -27.93 7.14 20.60
CA GLN A 137 -29.34 6.83 20.84
C GLN A 137 -30.08 7.99 21.52
N ASN A 138 -29.34 8.93 22.12
CA ASN A 138 -29.87 10.07 22.83
C ASN A 138 -28.93 11.29 22.76
N ASN A 139 -29.39 12.43 23.24
CA ASN A 139 -28.65 13.69 23.19
C ASN A 139 -27.42 13.71 24.12
N ASP A 140 -27.40 12.95 25.18
CA ASP A 140 -26.26 12.88 26.10
C ASP A 140 -25.10 12.08 25.49
N GLU A 141 -25.41 10.99 24.83
CA GLU A 141 -24.42 10.24 24.03
C GLU A 141 -23.85 11.07 22.88
N LYS A 142 -24.73 11.87 22.22
CA LYS A 142 -24.29 12.77 21.14
C LYS A 142 -23.29 13.81 21.64
N LYS A 143 -23.46 14.33 22.85
CA LYS A 143 -22.54 15.29 23.48
C LYS A 143 -21.18 14.66 23.83
N GLN A 144 -21.15 13.36 24.14
CA GLN A 144 -19.91 12.65 24.49
C GLN A 144 -19.08 12.27 23.24
N LEU A 145 -19.70 12.23 22.06
CA LEU A 145 -19.08 11.83 20.81
C LEU A 145 -18.63 13.02 19.93
N THR A 146 -18.90 14.25 20.35
CA THR A 146 -18.42 15.49 19.74
C THR A 146 -17.30 16.13 20.55
#